data_4f6e2b0f22a79d481c2533b0dbc23caa
#
_entry.id   4f6e2b0f22a79d481c2533b0dbc23caa
#
_cell.length_a   1.000
_cell.length_b   1.000
_cell.length_c   1.000
_cell.angle_alpha   90.00
_cell.angle_beta   90.00
_cell.angle_gamma   90.00
#
_symmetry.space_group_name_H-M   'P 1'
#
loop_
_entity.id
_entity.type
_entity.pdbx_description
1 polymer ?
#
loop_
_entity_poly.entity_id
_entity_poly.type
_entity_poly.pdbx_seq_one_letter_code
_entity_poly.pdbx_strand_id
1 'polypeptide(L)'
;MTDWNERYLKGETPWEKGAPAPPLLELFEKMDLGIWGGGKVLVPGCGTGHDVRALSSRGIKALGLDLAEEAFRRAEAHPKVGAENYEIADFLDAGWREGKHFSAIWEHTCFCAIDPARREDYAKACADLIVTGGCLTGVFFLNPYDPGEVWEGPPFPTEVEELDSYFSPWFKREAAWVPESAYPGREGREWLAVYRRK
;
A
#
# COMPACT_ATOMS: atom_id res chain seq x y z
N MET A 1 -19.66 -5.86 -0.09
CA MET A 1 -18.18 -5.87 0.14
C MET A 1 -17.57 -6.81 -0.87
N THR A 2 -16.49 -6.42 -1.53
CA THR A 2 -15.81 -7.25 -2.53
C THR A 2 -15.22 -8.49 -1.88
N ASP A 3 -15.49 -9.67 -2.42
CA ASP A 3 -14.81 -10.90 -2.00
C ASP A 3 -13.47 -11.01 -2.76
N TRP A 4 -12.42 -10.52 -2.11
CA TRP A 4 -11.08 -10.52 -2.70
C TRP A 4 -10.54 -11.93 -2.90
N ASN A 5 -10.85 -12.86 -1.97
CA ASN A 5 -10.37 -14.24 -2.09
C ASN A 5 -11.00 -14.96 -3.30
N GLU A 6 -12.30 -14.76 -3.52
CA GLU A 6 -12.98 -15.30 -4.69
C GLU A 6 -12.37 -14.77 -6.00
N ARG A 7 -12.02 -13.48 -6.07
CA ARG A 7 -11.36 -12.90 -7.24
C ARG A 7 -9.99 -13.54 -7.52
N TYR A 8 -9.18 -13.78 -6.47
CA TYR A 8 -7.92 -14.52 -6.63
C TYR A 8 -8.14 -15.94 -7.12
N LEU A 9 -9.13 -16.67 -6.59
CA LEU A 9 -9.47 -18.04 -7.03
C LEU A 9 -9.91 -18.10 -8.49
N LYS A 10 -10.65 -17.08 -8.96
CA LYS A 10 -11.11 -16.97 -10.35
C LYS A 10 -10.05 -16.43 -11.32
N GLY A 11 -8.92 -15.92 -10.82
CA GLY A 11 -7.92 -15.25 -11.66
C GLY A 11 -8.33 -13.85 -12.14
N GLU A 12 -9.35 -13.24 -11.53
CA GLU A 12 -9.85 -11.91 -11.82
C GLU A 12 -9.05 -10.84 -11.07
N THR A 13 -7.75 -10.80 -11.31
CA THR A 13 -6.78 -9.97 -10.55
C THR A 13 -6.05 -8.97 -11.45
N PRO A 14 -6.75 -7.96 -12.04
CA PRO A 14 -6.13 -7.00 -12.96
C PRO A 14 -5.04 -6.13 -12.31
N TRP A 15 -5.00 -6.07 -10.97
CA TRP A 15 -3.95 -5.41 -10.20
C TRP A 15 -2.66 -6.22 -10.10
N GLU A 16 -2.73 -7.54 -10.31
CA GLU A 16 -1.55 -8.42 -10.30
C GLU A 16 -0.73 -8.21 -11.57
N LYS A 17 0.47 -7.68 -11.42
CA LYS A 17 1.34 -7.32 -12.55
C LYS A 17 2.59 -8.19 -12.65
N GLY A 18 2.79 -9.13 -11.72
CA GLY A 18 3.91 -10.06 -11.72
C GLY A 18 5.27 -9.42 -11.38
N ALA A 19 5.26 -8.18 -10.92
CA ALA A 19 6.47 -7.41 -10.59
C ALA A 19 6.20 -6.42 -9.46
N PRO A 20 7.24 -5.91 -8.76
CA PRO A 20 7.10 -4.78 -7.85
C PRO A 20 6.61 -3.53 -8.54
N ALA A 21 5.94 -2.66 -7.78
CA ALA A 21 5.48 -1.37 -8.27
C ALA A 21 6.65 -0.54 -8.85
N PRO A 22 6.58 -0.08 -10.11
CA PRO A 22 7.63 0.76 -10.67
C PRO A 22 7.93 2.00 -9.83
N PRO A 23 6.92 2.69 -9.21
CA PRO A 23 7.18 3.79 -8.30
C PRO A 23 7.92 3.39 -7.02
N LEU A 24 7.82 2.14 -6.54
CA LEU A 24 8.65 1.65 -5.43
C LEU A 24 10.12 1.57 -5.83
N LEU A 25 10.38 1.08 -7.04
CA LEU A 25 11.75 1.01 -7.56
C LEU A 25 12.35 2.40 -7.78
N GLU A 26 11.55 3.34 -8.30
CA GLU A 26 11.91 4.76 -8.42
C GLU A 26 12.22 5.39 -7.06
N LEU A 27 11.41 5.10 -6.03
CA LEU A 27 11.65 5.57 -4.67
C LEU A 27 13.00 5.08 -4.13
N PHE A 28 13.38 3.82 -4.39
CA PHE A 28 14.67 3.27 -4.00
C PHE A 28 15.86 4.01 -4.63
N GLU A 29 15.66 4.60 -5.80
CA GLU A 29 16.70 5.37 -6.49
C GLU A 29 16.78 6.83 -6.03
N LYS A 30 15.62 7.42 -5.72
CA LYS A 30 15.49 8.85 -5.41
C LYS A 30 15.63 9.19 -3.93
N MET A 31 15.40 8.24 -3.03
CA MET A 31 15.36 8.50 -1.58
C MET A 31 16.24 7.53 -0.79
N ASP A 32 16.84 8.05 0.27
CA ASP A 32 17.51 7.20 1.27
C ASP A 32 16.47 6.34 2.00
N LEU A 33 16.69 5.02 2.01
CA LEU A 33 15.81 4.06 2.71
C LEU A 33 15.78 4.27 4.23
N GLY A 34 16.69 5.08 4.78
CA GLY A 34 16.64 5.56 6.16
C GLY A 34 15.36 6.32 6.52
N ILE A 35 14.60 6.80 5.52
CA ILE A 35 13.27 7.41 5.76
C ILE A 35 12.33 6.48 6.53
N TRP A 36 12.52 5.16 6.41
CA TRP A 36 11.71 4.14 7.10
C TRP A 36 12.26 3.75 8.48
N GLY A 37 13.28 4.48 9.01
CA GLY A 37 13.75 4.36 10.39
C GLY A 37 14.39 3.04 10.78
N GLY A 38 14.74 2.17 9.80
CA GLY A 38 15.42 0.88 10.04
C GLY A 38 14.58 -0.18 10.78
N GLY A 39 13.32 0.10 11.07
CA GLY A 39 12.40 -0.83 11.71
C GLY A 39 11.62 -1.69 10.70
N LYS A 40 10.49 -2.24 11.16
CA LYS A 40 9.62 -3.08 10.34
C LYS A 40 8.69 -2.22 9.48
N VAL A 41 8.54 -2.56 8.20
CA VAL A 41 7.62 -1.93 7.25
C VAL A 41 6.42 -2.84 7.04
N LEU A 42 5.20 -2.30 7.14
CA LEU A 42 3.96 -2.99 6.81
C LEU A 42 3.54 -2.67 5.37
N VAL A 43 3.04 -3.67 4.66
CA VAL A 43 2.46 -3.53 3.31
C VAL A 43 1.02 -4.04 3.35
N PRO A 44 0.02 -3.18 3.58
CA PRO A 44 -1.38 -3.58 3.57
C PRO A 44 -1.86 -3.87 2.14
N GLY A 45 -2.74 -4.87 1.97
CA GLY A 45 -3.22 -5.30 0.67
C GLY A 45 -2.07 -5.80 -0.22
N CYS A 46 -1.13 -6.55 0.35
CA CYS A 46 0.13 -6.89 -0.32
C CYS A 46 -0.01 -7.84 -1.51
N GLY A 47 -1.19 -8.42 -1.73
CA GLY A 47 -1.43 -9.37 -2.80
C GLY A 47 -0.46 -10.55 -2.75
N THR A 48 0.13 -10.86 -3.89
CA THR A 48 1.12 -11.95 -4.02
C THR A 48 2.54 -11.56 -3.58
N GLY A 49 2.69 -10.39 -2.92
CA GLY A 49 3.90 -10.00 -2.18
C GLY A 49 5.08 -9.48 -3.01
N HIS A 50 4.86 -8.97 -4.21
CA HIS A 50 5.96 -8.42 -5.05
C HIS A 50 6.69 -7.26 -4.37
N ASP A 51 5.96 -6.28 -3.85
CA ASP A 51 6.54 -5.13 -3.14
C ASP A 51 7.20 -5.54 -1.83
N VAL A 52 6.59 -6.50 -1.11
CA VAL A 52 7.15 -7.04 0.14
C VAL A 52 8.53 -7.67 -0.11
N ARG A 53 8.66 -8.48 -1.17
CA ARG A 53 9.94 -9.08 -1.56
C ARG A 53 10.93 -8.03 -2.06
N ALA A 54 10.48 -7.01 -2.80
CA ALA A 54 11.34 -5.92 -3.24
C ALA A 54 11.94 -5.14 -2.06
N LEU A 55 11.13 -4.84 -1.04
CA LEU A 55 11.59 -4.25 0.23
C LEU A 55 12.61 -5.15 0.92
N SER A 56 12.28 -6.43 1.05
CA SER A 56 13.12 -7.41 1.74
C SER A 56 14.46 -7.63 1.06
N SER A 57 14.50 -7.62 -0.28
CA SER A 57 15.75 -7.72 -1.05
C SER A 57 16.71 -6.54 -0.80
N ARG A 58 16.22 -5.43 -0.26
CA ARG A 58 17.00 -4.25 0.18
C ARG A 58 17.33 -4.28 1.66
N GLY A 59 17.14 -5.42 2.34
CA GLY A 59 17.42 -5.59 3.77
C GLY A 59 16.36 -5.01 4.71
N ILE A 60 15.21 -4.59 4.19
CA ILE A 60 14.10 -4.05 4.98
C ILE A 60 13.28 -5.22 5.52
N LYS A 61 13.00 -5.22 6.82
CA LYS A 61 12.07 -6.18 7.44
C LYS A 61 10.65 -5.82 7.04
N ALA A 62 10.05 -6.57 6.12
CA ALA A 62 8.72 -6.30 5.59
C ALA A 62 7.69 -7.32 6.07
N LEU A 63 6.49 -6.84 6.41
CA LEU A 63 5.32 -7.66 6.67
C LEU A 63 4.26 -7.34 5.62
N GLY A 64 3.93 -8.31 4.79
CA GLY A 64 2.76 -8.25 3.91
C GLY A 64 1.49 -8.65 4.67
N LEU A 65 0.43 -7.90 4.48
CA LEU A 65 -0.88 -8.18 5.04
C LEU A 65 -1.91 -8.21 3.91
N ASP A 66 -2.72 -9.26 3.83
CA ASP A 66 -3.84 -9.33 2.91
C ASP A 66 -5.05 -10.01 3.55
N LEU A 67 -6.24 -9.69 3.05
CA LEU A 67 -7.49 -10.34 3.46
C LEU A 67 -7.67 -11.71 2.79
N ALA A 68 -7.13 -11.85 1.57
CA ALA A 68 -7.34 -13.01 0.73
C ALA A 68 -6.37 -14.13 1.09
N GLU A 69 -6.89 -15.27 1.52
CA GLU A 69 -6.12 -16.47 1.81
C GLU A 69 -5.33 -16.94 0.57
N GLU A 70 -5.93 -16.87 -0.61
CA GLU A 70 -5.27 -17.26 -1.86
C GLU A 70 -4.12 -16.31 -2.22
N ALA A 71 -4.23 -15.01 -1.94
CA ALA A 71 -3.12 -14.07 -2.10
C ALA A 71 -1.95 -14.44 -1.18
N PHE A 72 -2.24 -14.68 0.11
CA PHE A 72 -1.26 -15.15 1.08
C PHE A 72 -0.58 -16.44 0.63
N ARG A 73 -1.36 -17.46 0.21
CA ARG A 73 -0.83 -18.74 -0.29
C ARG A 73 0.12 -18.55 -1.46
N ARG A 74 -0.22 -17.67 -2.40
CA ARG A 74 0.64 -17.34 -3.56
C ARG A 74 1.90 -16.59 -3.11
N ALA A 75 1.79 -15.65 -2.17
CA ALA A 75 2.94 -14.93 -1.64
C ALA A 75 3.95 -15.89 -0.96
N GLU A 76 3.46 -16.78 -0.09
CA GLU A 76 4.28 -17.78 0.62
C GLU A 76 4.86 -18.87 -0.30
N ALA A 77 4.28 -19.10 -1.48
CA ALA A 77 4.81 -20.05 -2.46
C ALA A 77 6.12 -19.58 -3.13
N HIS A 78 6.43 -18.29 -3.05
CA HIS A 78 7.71 -17.77 -3.54
C HIS A 78 8.84 -18.00 -2.53
N PRO A 79 10.06 -18.32 -3.02
CA PRO A 79 11.23 -18.38 -2.14
C PRO A 79 11.44 -17.04 -1.42
N LYS A 80 11.77 -17.11 -0.12
CA LYS A 80 12.14 -15.92 0.64
C LYS A 80 13.42 -15.30 0.08
N VAL A 81 13.44 -13.98 0.02
CA VAL A 81 14.59 -13.19 -0.46
C VAL A 81 15.31 -12.44 0.67
N GLY A 82 14.70 -12.40 1.87
CA GLY A 82 15.25 -11.75 3.04
C GLY A 82 14.43 -12.01 4.30
N ALA A 83 14.03 -10.95 5.00
CA ALA A 83 13.32 -11.02 6.28
C ALA A 83 11.82 -10.65 6.14
N GLU A 84 11.23 -11.00 5.01
CA GLU A 84 9.79 -10.83 4.78
C GLU A 84 8.96 -11.89 5.50
N ASN A 85 7.77 -11.49 5.90
CA ASN A 85 6.72 -12.37 6.41
C ASN A 85 5.37 -11.90 5.85
N TYR A 86 4.38 -12.79 5.95
CA TYR A 86 3.02 -12.52 5.51
C TYR A 86 2.02 -12.90 6.59
N GLU A 87 0.91 -12.16 6.70
CA GLU A 87 -0.21 -12.45 7.61
C GLU A 87 -1.53 -12.29 6.85
N ILE A 88 -2.54 -13.09 7.23
CA ILE A 88 -3.92 -12.94 6.75
C ILE A 88 -4.68 -12.17 7.82
N ALA A 89 -5.11 -10.95 7.52
CA ALA A 89 -6.02 -10.18 8.40
C ALA A 89 -6.62 -8.98 7.67
N ASP A 90 -7.69 -8.42 8.25
CA ASP A 90 -8.21 -7.12 7.86
C ASP A 90 -7.34 -6.00 8.46
N PHE A 91 -6.77 -5.17 7.61
CA PHE A 91 -6.02 -3.98 8.03
C PHE A 91 -6.86 -3.03 8.91
N LEU A 92 -8.16 -3.02 8.71
CA LEU A 92 -9.10 -2.19 9.46
C LEU A 92 -9.61 -2.84 10.75
N ASP A 93 -9.25 -4.11 11.02
CA ASP A 93 -9.59 -4.76 12.28
C ASP A 93 -8.76 -4.20 13.44
N ALA A 94 -9.44 -3.58 14.42
CA ALA A 94 -8.80 -3.02 15.60
C ALA A 94 -8.12 -4.09 16.46
N GLY A 95 -8.70 -5.31 16.53
CA GLY A 95 -8.14 -6.42 17.29
C GLY A 95 -6.80 -6.89 16.73
N TRP A 96 -6.68 -6.95 15.40
CA TRP A 96 -5.40 -7.29 14.77
C TRP A 96 -4.33 -6.23 15.03
N ARG A 97 -4.70 -4.94 15.06
CA ARG A 97 -3.76 -3.83 15.25
C ARG A 97 -3.24 -3.70 16.68
N GLU A 98 -3.97 -4.22 17.68
CA GLU A 98 -3.63 -4.03 19.09
C GLU A 98 -2.19 -4.46 19.40
N GLY A 99 -1.43 -3.55 19.99
CA GLY A 99 -0.02 -3.76 20.38
C GLY A 99 0.97 -3.88 19.24
N LYS A 100 0.54 -3.73 17.98
CA LYS A 100 1.45 -3.76 16.82
C LYS A 100 1.96 -2.36 16.49
N HIS A 101 3.27 -2.26 16.19
CA HIS A 101 3.92 -1.02 15.80
C HIS A 101 4.90 -1.27 14.66
N PHE A 102 4.94 -0.31 13.72
CA PHE A 102 5.81 -0.32 12.56
C PHE A 102 6.54 1.03 12.45
N SER A 103 7.74 1.01 11.89
CA SER A 103 8.45 2.25 11.56
C SER A 103 7.87 2.92 10.33
N ALA A 104 7.29 2.14 9.43
CA ALA A 104 6.64 2.68 8.25
C ALA A 104 5.54 1.75 7.70
N ILE A 105 4.71 2.32 6.83
CA ILE A 105 3.81 1.61 5.92
C ILE A 105 4.22 1.95 4.49
N TRP A 106 4.31 0.93 3.63
CA TRP A 106 4.31 1.07 2.18
C TRP A 106 2.91 0.79 1.66
N GLU A 107 2.28 1.81 1.08
CA GLU A 107 0.96 1.75 0.46
C GLU A 107 1.09 1.61 -1.05
N HIS A 108 0.43 0.62 -1.63
CA HIS A 108 0.28 0.50 -3.08
C HIS A 108 -1.04 -0.18 -3.41
N THR A 109 -1.97 0.57 -3.98
CA THR A 109 -3.29 0.11 -4.46
C THR A 109 -4.24 -0.49 -3.41
N CYS A 110 -3.94 -0.39 -2.12
CA CYS A 110 -4.85 -0.76 -1.04
C CYS A 110 -5.88 0.35 -0.77
N PHE A 111 -5.45 1.61 -0.66
CA PHE A 111 -6.34 2.74 -0.38
C PHE A 111 -7.45 2.90 -1.44
N CYS A 112 -7.12 2.75 -2.73
CA CYS A 112 -8.11 2.83 -3.80
C CYS A 112 -9.10 1.64 -3.81
N ALA A 113 -8.79 0.57 -3.08
CA ALA A 113 -9.68 -0.58 -2.90
C ALA A 113 -10.62 -0.44 -1.69
N ILE A 114 -10.35 0.53 -0.80
CA ILE A 114 -11.17 0.82 0.39
C ILE A 114 -12.40 1.61 -0.04
N ASP A 115 -13.58 1.20 0.47
CA ASP A 115 -14.81 1.96 0.34
C ASP A 115 -14.57 3.41 0.79
N PRO A 116 -14.92 4.44 -0.02
CA PRO A 116 -14.73 5.84 0.35
C PRO A 116 -15.29 6.20 1.74
N ALA A 117 -16.38 5.58 2.16
CA ALA A 117 -16.95 5.78 3.50
C ALA A 117 -16.06 5.27 4.65
N ARG A 118 -15.03 4.47 4.35
CA ARG A 118 -14.08 3.90 5.33
C ARG A 118 -12.65 4.45 5.21
N ARG A 119 -12.42 5.45 4.38
CA ARG A 119 -11.08 6.02 4.17
C ARG A 119 -10.53 6.73 5.40
N GLU A 120 -11.40 7.33 6.22
CA GLU A 120 -10.99 7.88 7.53
C GLU A 120 -10.51 6.78 8.47
N ASP A 121 -11.18 5.61 8.50
CA ASP A 121 -10.74 4.45 9.27
C ASP A 121 -9.37 3.97 8.80
N TYR A 122 -9.13 3.98 7.49
CA TYR A 122 -7.85 3.61 6.91
C TYR A 122 -6.72 4.55 7.35
N ALA A 123 -6.93 5.86 7.24
CA ALA A 123 -5.94 6.86 7.67
C ALA A 123 -5.66 6.76 9.18
N LYS A 124 -6.71 6.55 9.99
CA LYS A 124 -6.56 6.29 11.42
C LYS A 124 -5.79 4.99 11.70
N ALA A 125 -6.08 3.92 10.98
CA ALA A 125 -5.35 2.64 11.12
C ALA A 125 -3.85 2.81 10.81
N CYS A 126 -3.51 3.56 9.76
CA CYS A 126 -2.10 3.93 9.48
C CYS A 126 -1.47 4.68 10.66
N ALA A 127 -2.20 5.62 11.25
CA ALA A 127 -1.71 6.42 12.37
C ALA A 127 -1.54 5.62 13.67
N ASP A 128 -2.42 4.66 13.92
CA ASP A 128 -2.36 3.77 15.10
C ASP A 128 -1.15 2.81 15.01
N LEU A 129 -0.82 2.37 13.79
CA LEU A 129 0.25 1.40 13.55
C LEU A 129 1.64 2.02 13.39
N ILE A 130 1.75 3.25 12.89
CA ILE A 130 3.05 3.90 12.67
C ILE A 130 3.48 4.61 13.94
N VAL A 131 4.70 4.32 14.41
CA VAL A 131 5.30 5.03 15.54
C VAL A 131 5.48 6.52 15.25
N THR A 132 5.43 7.39 16.26
CA THR A 132 5.75 8.81 16.11
C THR A 132 7.10 9.00 15.42
N GLY A 133 7.15 9.87 14.41
CA GLY A 133 8.34 10.07 13.57
C GLY A 133 8.53 9.02 12.47
N GLY A 134 7.74 7.94 12.46
CA GLY A 134 7.70 6.99 11.36
C GLY A 134 6.97 7.56 10.14
N CYS A 135 6.87 6.83 9.03
CA CYS A 135 6.25 7.36 7.83
C CYS A 135 5.27 6.41 7.14
N LEU A 136 4.25 7.00 6.56
CA LEU A 136 3.45 6.39 5.50
C LEU A 136 4.05 6.86 4.16
N THR A 137 4.52 5.92 3.36
CA THR A 137 4.96 6.18 1.99
C THR A 137 4.07 5.37 1.07
N GLY A 138 3.53 5.99 0.03
CA GLY A 138 2.59 5.26 -0.81
C GLY A 138 2.43 5.82 -2.20
N VAL A 139 1.95 4.95 -3.08
CA VAL A 139 1.51 5.27 -4.44
C VAL A 139 0.01 5.20 -4.49
N PHE A 140 -0.63 6.35 -4.56
CA PHE A 140 -2.08 6.46 -4.61
C PHE A 140 -2.54 6.54 -6.06
N PHE A 141 -3.43 5.63 -6.46
CA PHE A 141 -4.00 5.61 -7.79
C PHE A 141 -5.17 6.60 -7.84
N LEU A 142 -4.91 7.83 -8.31
CA LEU A 142 -5.86 8.93 -8.27
C LEU A 142 -7.01 8.74 -9.27
N ASN A 143 -6.66 8.42 -10.51
CA ASN A 143 -7.55 8.43 -11.66
C ASN A 143 -7.57 7.07 -12.37
N PRO A 144 -8.28 6.07 -11.83
CA PRO A 144 -8.27 4.71 -12.40
C PRO A 144 -9.07 4.56 -13.70
N TYR A 145 -9.88 5.55 -14.08
CA TYR A 145 -10.81 5.49 -15.21
C TYR A 145 -10.46 6.48 -16.31
N ASP A 146 -10.84 6.15 -17.54
CA ASP A 146 -10.74 7.07 -18.66
C ASP A 146 -11.88 8.11 -18.63
N PRO A 147 -11.70 9.30 -19.25
CA PRO A 147 -12.74 10.31 -19.30
C PRO A 147 -14.04 9.77 -19.89
N GLY A 148 -15.14 9.89 -19.14
CA GLY A 148 -16.47 9.44 -19.56
C GLY A 148 -16.81 8.01 -19.15
N GLU A 149 -15.89 7.25 -18.56
CA GLU A 149 -16.21 5.97 -17.96
C GLU A 149 -17.00 6.17 -16.65
N VAL A 150 -17.98 5.30 -16.43
CA VAL A 150 -18.72 5.24 -15.16
C VAL A 150 -17.95 4.30 -14.23
N TRP A 151 -17.56 4.80 -13.08
CA TRP A 151 -16.87 3.99 -12.08
C TRP A 151 -17.85 3.41 -11.06
N GLU A 152 -17.70 2.13 -10.79
CA GLU A 152 -18.45 1.42 -9.75
C GLU A 152 -17.54 0.97 -8.60
N GLY A 153 -16.19 1.10 -8.79
CA GLY A 153 -15.16 0.71 -7.84
C GLY A 153 -15.22 -0.75 -7.38
N PRO A 154 -14.24 -1.27 -6.67
CA PRO A 154 -12.87 -0.78 -6.68
C PRO A 154 -12.14 -1.01 -8.02
N PRO A 155 -11.17 -0.18 -8.38
CA PRO A 155 -10.57 0.90 -7.60
C PRO A 155 -11.47 2.15 -7.55
N PHE A 156 -11.53 2.84 -6.41
CA PHE A 156 -12.25 4.10 -6.26
C PHE A 156 -11.31 5.27 -6.51
N PRO A 157 -11.71 6.27 -7.30
CA PRO A 157 -10.88 7.46 -7.55
C PRO A 157 -10.72 8.30 -6.27
N THR A 158 -9.71 9.16 -6.27
CA THR A 158 -9.49 10.15 -5.22
C THR A 158 -8.70 11.33 -5.79
N GLU A 159 -8.78 12.49 -5.12
CA GLU A 159 -8.01 13.69 -5.45
C GLU A 159 -6.91 13.91 -4.40
N VAL A 160 -5.86 14.66 -4.77
CA VAL A 160 -4.74 14.94 -3.84
C VAL A 160 -5.22 15.67 -2.58
N GLU A 161 -6.12 16.63 -2.74
CA GLU A 161 -6.71 17.39 -1.64
C GLU A 161 -7.53 16.49 -0.71
N GLU A 162 -8.23 15.50 -1.27
CA GLU A 162 -8.96 14.51 -0.49
C GLU A 162 -8.02 13.63 0.31
N LEU A 163 -6.94 13.12 -0.30
CA LEU A 163 -5.89 12.37 0.41
C LEU A 163 -5.31 13.18 1.57
N ASP A 164 -4.95 14.42 1.32
CA ASP A 164 -4.41 15.30 2.36
C ASP A 164 -5.41 15.53 3.49
N SER A 165 -6.71 15.62 3.20
CA SER A 165 -7.74 15.76 4.21
C SER A 165 -7.81 14.57 5.17
N TYR A 166 -7.67 13.34 4.65
CA TYR A 166 -7.66 12.13 5.48
C TYR A 166 -6.39 11.98 6.32
N PHE A 167 -5.23 12.29 5.75
CA PHE A 167 -3.95 12.03 6.43
C PHE A 167 -3.47 13.19 7.29
N SER A 168 -3.82 14.44 6.97
CA SER A 168 -3.32 15.62 7.68
C SER A 168 -3.64 15.67 9.18
N PRO A 169 -4.70 15.09 9.74
CA PRO A 169 -4.89 15.03 11.19
C PRO A 169 -3.73 14.33 11.92
N TRP A 170 -3.14 13.33 11.30
CA TRP A 170 -2.16 12.41 11.91
C TRP A 170 -0.74 12.56 11.37
N PHE A 171 -0.61 13.07 10.17
CA PHE A 171 0.64 13.11 9.42
C PHE A 171 0.93 14.51 8.88
N LYS A 172 2.21 14.74 8.58
CA LYS A 172 2.67 15.88 7.78
C LYS A 172 3.22 15.35 6.46
N ARG A 173 2.71 15.82 5.33
CA ARG A 173 3.28 15.50 4.02
C ARG A 173 4.64 16.19 3.88
N GLU A 174 5.71 15.40 3.67
CA GLU A 174 7.08 15.88 3.52
C GLU A 174 7.52 15.99 2.06
N ALA A 175 7.04 15.06 1.22
CA ALA A 175 7.33 15.04 -0.20
C ALA A 175 6.16 14.41 -0.97
N ALA A 176 5.98 14.83 -2.21
CA ALA A 176 5.08 14.16 -3.13
C ALA A 176 5.36 14.55 -4.58
N TRP A 177 5.11 13.62 -5.50
CA TRP A 177 5.28 13.82 -6.95
C TRP A 177 4.49 12.80 -7.76
N VAL A 178 4.27 13.11 -9.04
CA VAL A 178 3.80 12.10 -10.01
C VAL A 178 5.00 11.22 -10.36
N PRO A 179 4.93 9.87 -10.17
CA PRO A 179 6.02 8.99 -10.54
C PRO A 179 6.37 9.08 -12.03
N GLU A 180 7.66 9.01 -12.35
CA GLU A 180 8.14 8.92 -13.73
C GLU A 180 7.95 7.51 -14.29
N SER A 181 7.95 6.51 -13.41
CA SER A 181 7.75 5.09 -13.71
C SER A 181 6.43 4.59 -13.19
N ALA A 182 5.63 3.96 -14.05
CA ALA A 182 4.34 3.37 -13.69
C ALA A 182 4.12 2.06 -14.43
N TYR A 183 3.15 1.26 -14.01
CA TYR A 183 2.67 0.17 -14.84
C TYR A 183 1.97 0.71 -16.10
N PRO A 184 2.03 -0.01 -17.24
CA PRO A 184 1.32 0.39 -18.46
C PRO A 184 -0.15 0.75 -18.19
N GLY A 185 -0.56 1.94 -18.64
CA GLY A 185 -1.91 2.49 -18.45
C GLY A 185 -2.12 3.23 -17.13
N ARG A 186 -1.07 3.37 -16.28
CA ARG A 186 -1.13 4.16 -15.03
C ARG A 186 -0.29 5.44 -15.09
N GLU A 187 0.42 5.68 -16.18
CA GLU A 187 1.29 6.85 -16.37
C GLU A 187 0.50 8.16 -16.13
N GLY A 188 0.99 9.00 -15.22
CA GLY A 188 0.34 10.27 -14.86
C GLY A 188 -0.94 10.14 -14.02
N ARG A 189 -1.37 8.91 -13.67
CA ARG A 189 -2.59 8.65 -12.89
C ARG A 189 -2.30 8.32 -11.43
N GLU A 190 -1.03 8.21 -11.07
CA GLU A 190 -0.56 7.85 -9.73
C GLU A 190 0.11 9.04 -9.05
N TRP A 191 0.05 9.06 -7.73
CA TRP A 191 0.65 10.07 -6.87
C TRP A 191 1.46 9.38 -5.79
N LEU A 192 2.78 9.53 -5.81
CA LEU A 192 3.66 9.05 -4.76
C LEU A 192 3.80 10.13 -3.70
N ALA A 193 3.56 9.77 -2.43
CA ALA A 193 3.65 10.71 -1.32
C ALA A 193 4.34 10.10 -0.11
N VAL A 194 5.04 10.94 0.65
CA VAL A 194 5.69 10.63 1.92
C VAL A 194 5.05 11.47 3.00
N TYR A 195 4.41 10.82 3.96
CA TYR A 195 3.73 11.43 5.10
C TYR A 195 4.44 11.03 6.40
N ARG A 196 4.94 12.00 7.15
CA ARG A 196 5.60 11.79 8.45
C ARG A 196 4.57 11.78 9.58
N ARG A 197 4.60 10.75 10.44
CA ARG A 197 3.74 10.64 11.62
C ARG A 197 4.10 11.73 12.65
N LYS A 198 3.11 12.52 13.05
CA LYS A 198 3.25 13.59 14.06
C LYS A 198 3.50 13.03 15.44
#